data_5c14fc8914c49cd26f2a7d62470ccd35
#
_entry.id   5c14fc8914c49cd26f2a7d62470ccd35
#
_cell.length_a   1.000
_cell.length_b   1.000
_cell.length_c   1.000
_cell.angle_alpha   90.00
_cell.angle_beta   90.00
_cell.angle_gamma   90.00
#
_symmetry.space_group_name_H-M   'P 1'
#
loop_
_entity.id
_entity.type
_entity.pdbx_description
1 polymer ?
#
loop_
_entity_poly.entity_id
_entity_poly.type
_entity_poly.pdbx_seq_one_letter_code
_entity_poly.pdbx_strand_id
1 'polypeptide(L)'
;NISLKAKDIEKLQNTVKNVTVTAPVTGRIKSINENGGTDQNGNPLPFMTIVETAGFRVKGYVNENNAGTLTEGTAVVIRSRVSDQTWKGTITMIDWENAQQGNQNNYYSGSSDDTATSSKYPFYVALDSSDGLLLGQHVYIEPDYGQDAEQDANTLKLPSYYINDVDS
;
A
#
# COMPACT_ATOMS: atom_id res chain seq x y z
N ASN A 1 -24.10 -51.54 15.59
CA ASN A 1 -22.84 -51.37 14.87
C ASN A 1 -22.96 -50.99 13.37
N ILE A 2 -24.08 -51.32 12.71
CA ILE A 2 -24.35 -50.93 11.32
C ILE A 2 -24.63 -49.41 11.24
N SER A 3 -25.38 -48.87 12.19
CA SER A 3 -25.72 -47.45 12.27
C SER A 3 -24.51 -46.55 12.47
N LEU A 4 -23.49 -46.98 13.20
CA LEU A 4 -22.24 -46.26 13.37
C LEU A 4 -21.44 -46.23 12.07
N LYS A 5 -21.32 -47.34 11.37
CA LYS A 5 -20.64 -47.41 10.07
C LYS A 5 -21.34 -46.60 8.99
N ALA A 6 -22.66 -46.51 9.01
CA ALA A 6 -23.41 -45.66 8.09
C ALA A 6 -23.12 -44.16 8.32
N LYS A 7 -23.04 -43.71 9.58
CA LYS A 7 -22.63 -42.35 9.90
C LYS A 7 -21.19 -42.02 9.51
N ASP A 8 -20.27 -42.96 9.65
CA ASP A 8 -18.89 -42.80 9.25
C ASP A 8 -18.75 -42.71 7.73
N ILE A 9 -19.51 -43.50 6.97
CA ILE A 9 -19.57 -43.42 5.51
C ILE A 9 -20.15 -42.08 5.06
N GLU A 10 -21.23 -41.62 5.67
CA GLU A 10 -21.84 -40.33 5.35
C GLU A 10 -20.88 -39.17 5.64
N LYS A 11 -20.17 -39.23 6.77
CA LYS A 11 -19.14 -38.26 7.12
C LYS A 11 -17.98 -38.22 6.12
N LEU A 12 -17.48 -39.39 5.69
CA LEU A 12 -16.47 -39.54 4.69
C LEU A 12 -16.96 -39.03 3.32
N GLN A 13 -18.18 -39.36 2.91
CA GLN A 13 -18.76 -38.86 1.66
C GLN A 13 -18.92 -37.33 1.65
N ASN A 14 -19.31 -36.74 2.79
CA ASN A 14 -19.38 -35.29 2.90
C ASN A 14 -17.99 -34.63 2.87
N THR A 15 -16.98 -35.28 3.43
CA THR A 15 -15.59 -34.82 3.34
C THR A 15 -15.07 -34.86 1.89
N VAL A 16 -15.41 -35.91 1.15
CA VAL A 16 -15.00 -36.05 -0.27
C VAL A 16 -15.76 -35.09 -1.19
N LYS A 17 -17.00 -34.72 -0.86
CA LYS A 17 -17.75 -33.72 -1.63
C LYS A 17 -17.18 -32.30 -1.52
N ASN A 18 -16.45 -32.01 -0.46
CA ASN A 18 -15.83 -30.70 -0.20
C ASN A 18 -14.33 -30.66 -0.59
N VAL A 19 -13.92 -31.43 -1.61
CA VAL A 19 -12.52 -31.49 -2.05
C VAL A 19 -12.08 -30.20 -2.79
N THR A 20 -13.04 -29.45 -3.32
CA THR A 20 -12.72 -28.20 -4.03
C THR A 20 -12.81 -27.01 -3.08
N VAL A 21 -11.66 -26.44 -2.77
CA VAL A 21 -11.57 -25.18 -2.03
C VAL A 21 -11.34 -24.06 -3.04
N THR A 22 -12.29 -23.14 -3.14
CA THR A 22 -12.16 -21.95 -3.99
C THR A 22 -11.56 -20.82 -3.21
N ALA A 23 -10.69 -20.03 -3.88
CA ALA A 23 -10.13 -18.84 -3.29
C ALA A 23 -11.25 -17.80 -3.06
N PRO A 24 -11.41 -17.27 -1.83
CA PRO A 24 -12.43 -16.27 -1.54
C PRO A 24 -12.10 -14.89 -2.09
N VAL A 25 -10.85 -14.67 -2.51
CA VAL A 25 -10.33 -13.41 -3.03
C VAL A 25 -9.49 -13.64 -4.27
N THR A 26 -9.47 -12.66 -5.15
CA THR A 26 -8.57 -12.64 -6.30
C THR A 26 -7.20 -12.14 -5.84
N GLY A 27 -6.15 -12.93 -6.08
CA GLY A 27 -4.85 -12.56 -5.58
C GLY A 27 -3.73 -13.49 -6.03
N ARG A 28 -2.53 -13.21 -5.52
CA ARG A 28 -1.33 -14.02 -5.72
C ARG A 28 -1.11 -14.95 -4.54
N ILE A 29 -0.79 -16.19 -4.79
CA ILE A 29 -0.37 -17.15 -3.77
C ILE A 29 0.99 -16.68 -3.21
N LYS A 30 1.04 -16.43 -1.90
CA LYS A 30 2.25 -16.05 -1.17
C LYS A 30 3.01 -17.27 -0.69
N SER A 31 2.32 -18.23 -0.12
CA SER A 31 2.89 -19.45 0.43
C SER A 31 1.89 -20.59 0.42
N ILE A 32 2.38 -21.81 0.28
CA ILE A 32 1.66 -23.06 0.42
C ILE A 32 2.43 -23.91 1.42
N ASN A 33 1.76 -24.41 2.46
CA ASN A 33 2.32 -25.28 3.50
C ASN A 33 1.67 -26.66 3.41
N GLU A 34 2.10 -27.47 2.45
CA GLU A 34 1.52 -28.80 2.18
C GLU A 34 1.66 -29.77 3.36
N ASN A 35 2.73 -29.64 4.13
CA ASN A 35 3.03 -30.55 5.24
C ASN A 35 2.46 -30.07 6.58
N GLY A 36 1.69 -28.99 6.59
CA GLY A 36 1.29 -28.33 7.83
C GLY A 36 2.49 -27.71 8.56
N GLY A 37 2.33 -27.45 9.82
CA GLY A 37 3.38 -26.89 10.68
C GLY A 37 2.77 -25.94 11.70
N THR A 38 3.61 -25.50 12.62
CA THR A 38 3.26 -24.49 13.63
C THR A 38 4.24 -23.33 13.57
N ASP A 39 3.78 -22.14 13.93
CA ASP A 39 4.63 -20.99 14.12
C ASP A 39 5.48 -21.11 15.40
N GLN A 40 6.32 -20.12 15.67
CA GLN A 40 7.18 -20.10 16.89
C GLN A 40 6.37 -20.09 18.19
N ASN A 41 5.08 -19.77 18.14
CA ASN A 41 4.18 -19.73 19.29
C ASN A 41 3.31 -20.99 19.39
N GLY A 42 3.53 -21.97 18.51
CA GLY A 42 2.77 -23.23 18.50
C GLY A 42 1.41 -23.17 17.78
N ASN A 43 1.08 -22.07 17.11
CA ASN A 43 -0.16 -21.96 16.34
C ASN A 43 -0.02 -22.67 14.98
N PRO A 44 -1.06 -23.36 14.49
CA PRO A 44 -1.01 -24.02 13.20
C PRO A 44 -0.82 -23.01 12.08
N LEU A 45 0.13 -23.27 11.20
CA LEU A 45 0.32 -22.46 9.98
C LEU A 45 -0.83 -22.68 9.01
N PRO A 46 -1.30 -21.64 8.32
CA PRO A 46 -2.33 -21.79 7.31
C PRO A 46 -1.81 -22.63 6.13
N PHE A 47 -2.65 -23.50 5.59
CA PHE A 47 -2.32 -24.33 4.42
C PHE A 47 -1.88 -23.49 3.22
N MET A 48 -2.58 -22.38 2.96
CA MET A 48 -2.28 -21.45 1.87
C MET A 48 -2.50 -20.02 2.32
N THR A 49 -1.59 -19.14 1.94
CA THR A 49 -1.75 -17.70 2.11
C THR A 49 -1.88 -17.04 0.74
N ILE A 50 -2.98 -16.32 0.54
CA ILE A 50 -3.25 -15.55 -0.68
C ILE A 50 -3.15 -14.07 -0.32
N VAL A 51 -2.40 -13.32 -1.10
CA VAL A 51 -2.35 -11.84 -1.01
C VAL A 51 -3.27 -11.29 -2.09
N GLU A 52 -4.27 -10.54 -1.67
CA GLU A 52 -5.16 -9.85 -2.59
C GLU A 52 -4.35 -8.83 -3.41
N THR A 53 -4.48 -8.90 -4.74
CA THR A 53 -3.79 -7.98 -5.66
C THR A 53 -4.72 -6.89 -6.21
N ALA A 54 -6.02 -7.04 -6.00
CA ALA A 54 -7.04 -6.10 -6.47
C ALA A 54 -7.20 -4.89 -5.55
N GLY A 55 -6.11 -4.23 -5.18
CA GLY A 55 -6.21 -3.07 -4.30
C GLY A 55 -4.91 -2.76 -3.59
N PHE A 56 -3.80 -2.71 -4.32
CA PHE A 56 -2.59 -2.14 -3.75
C PHE A 56 -2.90 -0.72 -3.24
N ARG A 57 -2.49 -0.47 -2.00
CA ARG A 57 -2.53 0.86 -1.42
C ARG A 57 -1.11 1.28 -1.12
N VAL A 58 -0.79 2.51 -1.43
CA VAL A 58 0.46 3.10 -0.99
C VAL A 58 0.21 3.79 0.34
N LYS A 59 1.01 3.47 1.34
CA LYS A 59 0.98 4.11 2.65
C LYS A 59 2.06 5.17 2.70
N GLY A 60 1.68 6.40 2.98
CA GLY A 60 2.58 7.51 3.22
C GLY A 60 2.44 8.06 4.64
N TYR A 61 3.30 8.99 4.99
CA TYR A 61 3.24 9.73 6.25
C TYR A 61 3.39 11.22 5.98
N VAL A 62 2.56 12.01 6.60
CA VAL A 62 2.63 13.48 6.55
C VAL A 62 2.96 14.01 7.95
N ASN A 63 3.86 14.99 8.03
CA ASN A 63 4.19 15.64 9.28
C ASN A 63 3.06 16.59 9.69
N GLU A 64 2.92 16.84 10.98
CA GLU A 64 1.95 17.77 11.56
C GLU A 64 1.96 19.14 10.86
N ASN A 65 3.13 19.67 10.57
CA ASN A 65 3.29 20.99 9.92
C ASN A 65 2.70 21.04 8.51
N ASN A 66 2.66 19.91 7.80
CA ASN A 66 2.16 19.78 6.43
C ASN A 66 0.80 19.07 6.35
N ALA A 67 0.27 18.66 7.50
CA ALA A 67 -0.96 17.89 7.57
C ALA A 67 -2.15 18.64 6.96
N GLY A 68 -2.22 19.96 7.17
CA GLY A 68 -3.28 20.81 6.64
C GLY A 68 -3.27 20.99 5.11
N THR A 69 -2.20 20.61 4.44
CA THR A 69 -2.11 20.69 2.96
C THR A 69 -2.62 19.44 2.24
N LEU A 70 -2.79 18.34 2.99
CA LEU A 70 -3.27 17.08 2.46
C LEU A 70 -4.78 16.97 2.65
N THR A 71 -5.49 16.63 1.59
CA THR A 71 -6.94 16.39 1.63
C THR A 71 -7.27 15.05 0.97
N GLU A 72 -8.28 14.38 1.51
CA GLU A 72 -8.83 13.19 0.88
C GLU A 72 -9.42 13.56 -0.49
N GLY A 73 -9.27 12.67 -1.47
CA GLY A 73 -9.66 12.93 -2.85
C GLY A 73 -8.58 13.63 -3.69
N THR A 74 -7.45 14.04 -3.11
CA THR A 74 -6.35 14.64 -3.89
C THR A 74 -5.72 13.60 -4.80
N ALA A 75 -5.59 13.95 -6.08
CA ALA A 75 -4.85 13.15 -7.05
C ALA A 75 -3.34 13.25 -6.79
N VAL A 76 -2.65 12.12 -6.91
CA VAL A 76 -1.21 12.02 -6.66
C VAL A 76 -0.54 11.20 -7.74
N VAL A 77 0.72 11.53 -8.00
CA VAL A 77 1.63 10.75 -8.82
C VAL A 77 2.58 9.99 -7.91
N ILE A 78 2.70 8.71 -8.17
CA ILE A 78 3.59 7.80 -7.44
C ILE A 78 4.74 7.44 -8.36
N ARG A 79 5.99 7.70 -7.91
CA ARG A 79 7.20 7.43 -8.68
C ARG A 79 8.02 6.33 -8.04
N SER A 80 8.52 5.41 -8.86
CA SER A 80 9.47 4.40 -8.39
C SER A 80 10.78 5.08 -7.96
N ARG A 81 11.42 4.54 -6.92
CA ARG A 81 12.77 4.99 -6.50
C ARG A 81 13.90 4.37 -7.32
N VAL A 82 13.61 3.30 -8.03
CA VAL A 82 14.62 2.44 -8.69
C VAL A 82 14.43 2.34 -10.20
N SER A 83 13.34 2.90 -10.73
CA SER A 83 13.03 2.90 -12.17
C SER A 83 12.25 4.16 -12.52
N ASP A 84 12.09 4.43 -13.81
CA ASP A 84 11.30 5.57 -14.30
C ASP A 84 9.80 5.30 -14.34
N GLN A 85 9.34 4.25 -13.66
CA GLN A 85 7.92 3.91 -13.61
C GLN A 85 7.16 4.89 -12.72
N THR A 86 5.99 5.29 -13.21
CA THR A 86 5.06 6.16 -12.51
C THR A 86 3.67 5.55 -12.50
N TRP A 87 2.93 5.80 -11.44
CA TRP A 87 1.53 5.40 -11.28
C TRP A 87 0.74 6.60 -10.84
N LYS A 88 -0.55 6.58 -11.15
CA LYS A 88 -1.50 7.57 -10.64
C LYS A 88 -2.35 6.96 -9.54
N GLY A 89 -2.82 7.80 -8.66
CA GLY A 89 -3.70 7.38 -7.58
C GLY A 89 -4.37 8.56 -6.88
N THR A 90 -5.21 8.23 -5.92
CA THR A 90 -5.97 9.21 -5.16
C THR A 90 -5.82 8.93 -3.67
N ILE A 91 -5.67 9.97 -2.87
CA ILE A 91 -5.67 9.87 -1.41
C ILE A 91 -7.09 9.48 -0.96
N THR A 92 -7.22 8.30 -0.35
CA THR A 92 -8.52 7.77 0.08
C THR A 92 -8.80 7.97 1.55
N MET A 93 -7.75 8.06 2.37
CA MET A 93 -7.91 8.17 3.82
C MET A 93 -6.67 8.80 4.43
N ILE A 94 -6.88 9.66 5.40
CA ILE A 94 -5.85 10.21 6.29
C ILE A 94 -6.23 9.81 7.71
N ASP A 95 -5.34 9.11 8.39
CA ASP A 95 -5.59 8.60 9.73
C ASP A 95 -5.07 9.61 10.77
N TRP A 96 -5.94 10.51 11.18
CA TRP A 96 -5.63 11.56 12.16
C TRP A 96 -5.60 11.03 13.60
N GLU A 97 -6.15 9.84 13.85
CA GLU A 97 -6.26 9.27 15.19
C GLU A 97 -5.01 8.50 15.61
N ASN A 98 -4.29 7.92 14.63
CA ASN A 98 -3.12 7.08 14.87
C ASN A 98 -1.82 7.80 14.49
N ALA A 99 -1.57 8.94 15.12
CA ALA A 99 -0.31 9.64 14.95
C ALA A 99 0.87 8.78 15.43
N GLN A 100 1.89 8.65 14.58
CA GLN A 100 3.15 8.03 14.98
C GLN A 100 4.09 9.12 15.49
N GLN A 101 4.50 9.00 16.74
CA GLN A 101 5.53 9.86 17.31
C GLN A 101 6.88 9.51 16.67
N GLY A 102 7.64 10.51 16.30
CA GLY A 102 9.02 10.33 15.87
C GLY A 102 9.82 9.59 16.96
N ASN A 103 10.61 8.62 16.56
CA ASN A 103 11.36 7.75 17.48
C ASN A 103 12.36 8.60 18.31
N GLN A 104 12.08 8.79 19.60
CA GLN A 104 12.93 9.57 20.53
C GLN A 104 14.29 8.90 20.83
N ASN A 105 14.59 7.75 20.23
CA ASN A 105 15.81 7.00 20.53
C ASN A 105 17.07 7.47 19.78
N ASN A 106 17.04 8.62 19.09
CA ASN A 106 18.23 9.11 18.39
C ASN A 106 18.90 10.26 19.15
N TYR A 107 19.34 10.00 20.38
CA TYR A 107 20.06 10.97 21.23
C TYR A 107 21.49 11.29 20.76
N TYR A 108 21.95 10.79 19.60
CA TYR A 108 23.33 10.93 19.15
C TYR A 108 23.50 11.33 17.68
N SER A 109 22.70 12.26 17.18
CA SER A 109 23.06 12.92 15.93
C SER A 109 22.70 14.39 16.02
N GLY A 110 23.73 15.23 16.14
CA GLY A 110 23.61 16.69 16.28
C GLY A 110 23.20 17.39 15.00
N SER A 111 22.15 16.95 14.36
CA SER A 111 21.42 17.70 13.33
C SER A 111 20.10 18.13 13.95
N SER A 112 19.97 19.43 14.14
CA SER A 112 18.74 20.13 14.52
C SER A 112 17.74 20.03 13.37
N ASP A 113 17.19 18.84 13.15
CA ASP A 113 16.10 18.64 12.19
C ASP A 113 14.81 18.62 13.02
N ASP A 114 14.07 19.72 13.02
CA ASP A 114 12.78 19.89 13.70
C ASP A 114 11.75 18.84 13.30
N THR A 115 12.06 18.04 12.26
CA THR A 115 11.21 16.94 11.79
C THR A 115 11.27 15.69 12.68
N ALA A 116 12.26 15.57 13.57
CA ALA A 116 12.45 14.41 14.44
C ALA A 116 11.45 14.33 15.58
N THR A 117 10.87 15.46 16.00
CA THR A 117 9.94 15.56 17.14
C THR A 117 8.47 15.74 16.73
N SER A 118 8.19 15.99 15.46
CA SER A 118 6.82 16.21 14.99
C SER A 118 6.06 14.89 14.82
N SER A 119 4.78 14.89 15.18
CA SER A 119 3.87 13.78 14.93
C SER A 119 3.72 13.53 13.43
N LYS A 120 3.65 12.27 13.03
CA LYS A 120 3.45 11.83 11.64
C LYS A 120 2.14 11.09 11.53
N TYR A 121 1.29 11.54 10.64
CA TYR A 121 -0.01 10.93 10.38
C TYR A 121 0.07 10.02 9.14
N PRO A 122 -0.35 8.77 9.26
CA PRO A 122 -0.39 7.88 8.10
C PRO A 122 -1.55 8.28 7.16
N PHE A 123 -1.28 8.21 5.87
CA PHE A 123 -2.31 8.35 4.84
C PHE A 123 -2.20 7.23 3.83
N TYR A 124 -3.29 6.96 3.12
CA TYR A 124 -3.40 5.86 2.18
C TYR A 124 -3.84 6.37 0.82
N VAL A 125 -3.16 5.88 -0.20
CA VAL A 125 -3.45 6.18 -1.60
C VAL A 125 -3.97 4.92 -2.28
N ALA A 126 -5.14 5.00 -2.91
CA ALA A 126 -5.60 3.99 -3.85
C ALA A 126 -4.93 4.25 -5.20
N LEU A 127 -4.42 3.21 -5.82
CA LEU A 127 -3.78 3.26 -7.12
C LEU A 127 -4.80 2.99 -8.22
N ASP A 128 -4.72 3.70 -9.33
CA ASP A 128 -5.52 3.44 -10.54
C ASP A 128 -5.05 2.15 -11.23
N SER A 129 -3.75 1.88 -11.22
CA SER A 129 -3.12 0.65 -11.67
C SER A 129 -1.96 0.30 -10.75
N SER A 130 -1.74 -0.99 -10.55
CA SER A 130 -0.61 -1.53 -9.78
C SER A 130 0.38 -2.31 -10.63
N ASP A 131 0.32 -2.18 -11.95
CA ASP A 131 1.14 -2.94 -12.88
C ASP A 131 2.63 -2.66 -12.67
N GLY A 132 3.38 -3.72 -12.42
CA GLY A 132 4.81 -3.64 -12.16
C GLY A 132 5.21 -3.17 -10.77
N LEU A 133 4.25 -2.80 -9.90
CA LEU A 133 4.51 -2.42 -8.52
C LEU A 133 4.70 -3.68 -7.65
N LEU A 134 5.74 -3.67 -6.83
CA LEU A 134 6.04 -4.77 -5.91
C LEU A 134 5.51 -4.46 -4.51
N LEU A 135 4.97 -5.47 -3.84
CA LEU A 135 4.54 -5.33 -2.44
C LEU A 135 5.74 -5.00 -1.55
N GLY A 136 5.62 -3.91 -0.77
CA GLY A 136 6.71 -3.41 0.07
C GLY A 136 7.73 -2.52 -0.66
N GLN A 137 7.49 -2.19 -1.93
CA GLN A 137 8.34 -1.27 -2.66
C GLN A 137 8.23 0.14 -2.08
N HIS A 138 9.39 0.79 -1.91
CA HIS A 138 9.44 2.20 -1.54
C HIS A 138 9.27 3.08 -2.78
N VAL A 139 8.39 4.06 -2.67
CA VAL A 139 8.03 5.00 -3.74
C VAL A 139 8.02 6.43 -3.22
N TYR A 140 8.09 7.38 -4.14
CA TYR A 140 7.81 8.80 -3.87
C TYR A 140 6.35 9.08 -4.20
N ILE A 141 5.72 9.97 -3.41
CA ILE A 141 4.34 10.41 -3.62
C ILE A 141 4.37 11.92 -3.76
N GLU A 142 3.86 12.43 -4.87
CA GLU A 142 3.80 13.85 -5.19
C GLU A 142 2.36 14.22 -5.57
N PRO A 143 1.86 15.42 -5.21
CA PRO A 143 0.57 15.88 -5.71
C PRO A 143 0.56 15.96 -7.24
N ASP A 144 -0.54 15.53 -7.87
CA ASP A 144 -0.70 15.64 -9.33
C ASP A 144 -1.21 17.05 -9.70
N TYR A 145 -0.29 17.88 -10.14
CA TYR A 145 -0.60 19.21 -10.72
C TYR A 145 -0.64 19.18 -12.25
N GLY A 146 -0.70 18.00 -12.87
CA GLY A 146 -0.61 17.84 -14.32
C GLY A 146 0.82 17.90 -14.87
N GLN A 147 1.83 17.72 -14.01
CA GLN A 147 3.24 17.76 -14.40
C GLN A 147 3.64 16.64 -15.36
N ASP A 148 2.88 15.53 -15.37
CA ASP A 148 3.07 14.39 -16.29
C ASP A 148 2.11 14.44 -17.48
N ALA A 149 1.27 15.48 -17.62
CA ALA A 149 0.57 15.72 -18.87
C ALA A 149 1.63 15.86 -19.95
N GLU A 150 1.54 15.02 -20.99
CA GLU A 150 2.51 14.87 -22.08
C GLU A 150 3.16 16.21 -22.36
N GLN A 151 4.46 16.28 -22.07
CA GLN A 151 5.26 17.37 -22.58
C GLN A 151 5.21 17.22 -24.10
N ASP A 152 4.28 17.92 -24.73
CA ASP A 152 4.39 18.18 -26.15
C ASP A 152 5.82 18.65 -26.36
N ALA A 153 6.63 17.80 -27.01
CA ALA A 153 8.06 18.00 -27.16
C ALA A 153 8.40 19.34 -27.83
N ASN A 154 7.39 20.13 -28.17
CA ASN A 154 7.49 21.40 -28.87
C ASN A 154 6.99 22.60 -28.04
N THR A 155 6.58 22.41 -26.77
CA THR A 155 6.12 23.52 -25.93
C THR A 155 7.04 23.69 -24.73
N LEU A 156 7.88 24.71 -24.78
CA LEU A 156 8.68 25.13 -23.64
C LEU A 156 7.76 25.78 -22.59
N LYS A 157 7.42 25.07 -21.54
CA LYS A 157 6.64 25.62 -20.43
C LYS A 157 7.60 26.23 -19.40
N LEU A 158 7.55 27.53 -19.24
CA LEU A 158 8.22 28.24 -18.17
C LEU A 158 7.22 28.42 -17.01
N PRO A 159 7.60 28.13 -15.77
CA PRO A 159 6.79 28.47 -14.60
C PRO A 159 6.51 29.99 -14.59
N SER A 160 5.29 30.38 -14.23
CA SER A 160 4.81 31.76 -14.28
C SER A 160 5.65 32.77 -13.48
N TYR A 161 6.38 32.30 -12.47
CA TYR A 161 7.27 33.15 -11.67
C TYR A 161 8.58 33.57 -12.38
N TYR A 162 8.87 32.96 -13.54
CA TYR A 162 9.96 33.40 -14.41
C TYR A 162 9.51 34.41 -15.47
N ILE A 163 8.21 34.65 -15.62
CA ILE A 163 7.68 35.59 -16.55
C ILE A 163 7.54 36.91 -15.80
N ASN A 164 8.57 37.74 -15.85
CA ASN A 164 8.41 39.13 -15.42
C ASN A 164 7.56 39.82 -16.48
N ASP A 165 6.45 40.43 -16.08
CA ASP A 165 5.72 41.36 -16.95
C ASP A 165 6.70 42.47 -17.37
N VAL A 166 7.02 42.44 -18.63
CA VAL A 166 7.71 43.56 -19.28
C VAL A 166 6.61 44.53 -19.68
N ASP A 167 6.11 45.25 -18.67
CA ASP A 167 5.28 46.42 -18.96
C ASP A 167 6.13 47.48 -19.61
N SER A 168 5.78 47.74 -20.84
CA SER A 168 6.27 48.87 -21.68
C SER A 168 5.60 50.19 -21.27
#